data_107bee76368ca716e64d9d2ca1dcdb4c
#
_entry.id   107bee76368ca716e64d9d2ca1dcdb4c
#
_cell.length_a   1.000
_cell.length_b   1.000
_cell.length_c   1.000
_cell.angle_alpha   90.00
_cell.angle_beta   90.00
_cell.angle_gamma   90.00
#
_symmetry.space_group_name_H-M   'P 1'
#
loop_
_entity.id
_entity.type
_entity.pdbx_description
1 polymer ?
#
loop_
_entity_poly.entity_id
_entity_poly.type
_entity_poly.pdbx_seq_one_letter_code
_entity_poly.pdbx_strand_id
1 'polypeptide(L)'
;MEKLFRTHDIKNTIDCKLVMNILALNEISGNEKVITKFSFAGGISGYSFGRSQFDIKHNPSSRDFLIKKCGFTQNEIDRLLVLDKDISDLNEKLAKYRKEIDEYDMRHVQEMTDHVSSLDGIPDISLKTFVHLVDYHNQFSLSKNGKFHTWIKNRKSLTAEDILEFKLHQTKWGREQPQDVKRRWLNIEKNWKEV
;
A
#
# COMPACT_ATOMS: atom_id res chain seq x y z
N MET A 1 26.22 -11.81 1.74
CA MET A 1 25.90 -10.56 1.00
C MET A 1 24.52 -10.75 0.38
N GLU A 2 23.61 -9.82 0.58
CA GLU A 2 22.29 -9.81 -0.05
C GLU A 2 22.45 -9.73 -1.58
N LYS A 3 21.67 -10.52 -2.32
CA LYS A 3 21.68 -10.49 -3.79
C LYS A 3 21.03 -9.20 -4.29
N LEU A 4 21.68 -8.51 -5.22
CA LEU A 4 21.17 -7.28 -5.83
C LEU A 4 20.57 -7.58 -7.22
N PHE A 5 19.56 -6.81 -7.58
CA PHE A 5 18.81 -6.95 -8.82
C PHE A 5 18.59 -5.57 -9.44
N ARG A 6 18.57 -5.53 -10.76
CA ARG A 6 18.03 -4.37 -11.46
C ARG A 6 16.53 -4.25 -11.18
N THR A 7 16.07 -3.04 -10.91
CA THR A 7 14.68 -2.80 -10.49
C THR A 7 13.66 -3.40 -11.46
N HIS A 8 13.88 -3.27 -12.76
CA HIS A 8 12.95 -3.79 -13.77
C HIS A 8 12.88 -5.33 -13.84
N ASP A 9 13.89 -6.05 -13.35
CA ASP A 9 13.90 -7.51 -13.30
C ASP A 9 13.15 -8.04 -12.05
N ILE A 10 13.01 -7.20 -11.02
CA ILE A 10 12.43 -7.60 -9.73
C ILE A 10 10.96 -8.03 -9.86
N LYS A 11 10.17 -7.38 -10.73
CA LYS A 11 8.76 -7.73 -10.94
C LYS A 11 8.51 -9.19 -11.32
N ASN A 12 9.52 -9.85 -11.94
CA ASN A 12 9.44 -11.25 -12.34
C ASN A 12 9.95 -12.21 -11.26
N THR A 13 10.54 -11.69 -10.20
CA THR A 13 11.21 -12.46 -9.14
C THR A 13 10.48 -12.36 -7.80
N ILE A 14 9.85 -11.20 -7.53
CA ILE A 14 9.23 -10.92 -6.24
C ILE A 14 7.88 -11.63 -6.08
N ASP A 15 7.65 -12.19 -4.92
CA ASP A 15 6.34 -12.73 -4.55
C ASP A 15 5.40 -11.59 -4.10
N CYS A 16 4.49 -11.16 -4.99
CA CYS A 16 3.50 -10.13 -4.68
C CYS A 16 2.56 -10.51 -3.52
N LYS A 17 2.34 -11.80 -3.26
CA LYS A 17 1.55 -12.24 -2.11
C LYS A 17 2.29 -11.97 -0.79
N LEU A 18 3.60 -12.22 -0.77
CA LEU A 18 4.44 -11.86 0.38
C LEU A 18 4.45 -10.34 0.60
N VAL A 19 4.63 -9.57 -0.48
CA VAL A 19 4.57 -8.09 -0.42
C VAL A 19 3.22 -7.62 0.14
N MET A 20 2.11 -8.12 -0.38
CA MET A 20 0.76 -7.79 0.10
C MET A 20 0.60 -8.07 1.60
N ASN A 21 1.06 -9.22 2.08
CA ASN A 21 0.95 -9.59 3.49
C ASN A 21 1.81 -8.67 4.38
N ILE A 22 2.99 -8.29 3.94
CA ILE A 22 3.87 -7.36 4.66
C ILE A 22 3.26 -5.96 4.71
N LEU A 23 2.76 -5.44 3.59
CA LEU A 23 2.12 -4.13 3.55
C LEU A 23 0.85 -4.09 4.42
N ALA A 24 0.09 -5.19 4.50
CA ALA A 24 -1.07 -5.31 5.38
C ALA A 24 -0.73 -5.11 6.86
N LEU A 25 0.47 -5.48 7.31
CA LEU A 25 0.94 -5.18 8.68
C LEU A 25 1.03 -3.67 8.92
N ASN A 26 1.37 -2.90 7.90
CA ASN A 26 1.48 -1.46 7.96
C ASN A 26 0.11 -0.76 7.92
N GLU A 27 -0.83 -1.27 7.16
CA GLU A 27 -2.15 -0.65 6.95
C GLU A 27 -3.19 -1.09 8.00
N ILE A 28 -3.28 -2.38 8.29
CA ILE A 28 -4.32 -2.95 9.15
C ILE A 28 -3.76 -3.64 10.41
N SER A 29 -2.45 -3.50 10.68
CA SER A 29 -1.78 -4.15 11.82
C SER A 29 -2.00 -5.67 11.89
N GLY A 30 -2.18 -6.32 10.74
CA GLY A 30 -2.51 -7.75 10.65
C GLY A 30 -3.92 -8.13 11.10
N ASN A 31 -4.81 -7.14 11.35
CA ASN A 31 -6.19 -7.41 11.73
C ASN A 31 -7.05 -7.78 10.51
N GLU A 32 -7.11 -9.06 10.20
CA GLU A 32 -7.87 -9.56 9.04
C GLU A 32 -9.38 -9.31 9.09
N LYS A 33 -9.94 -9.02 10.28
CA LYS A 33 -11.38 -8.73 10.44
C LYS A 33 -11.80 -7.43 9.75
N VAL A 34 -10.86 -6.50 9.54
CA VAL A 34 -11.17 -5.22 8.89
C VAL A 34 -11.14 -5.29 7.36
N ILE A 35 -10.65 -6.39 6.78
CA ILE A 35 -10.55 -6.55 5.32
C ILE A 35 -11.93 -6.49 4.66
N THR A 36 -12.90 -7.15 5.29
CA THR A 36 -14.28 -7.22 4.80
C THR A 36 -15.24 -6.37 5.63
N LYS A 37 -14.72 -5.29 6.22
CA LYS A 37 -15.50 -4.36 7.01
C LYS A 37 -15.09 -2.93 6.68
N PHE A 38 -16.07 -2.06 6.49
CA PHE A 38 -15.79 -0.65 6.33
C PHE A 38 -15.28 -0.05 7.63
N SER A 39 -14.14 0.63 7.57
CA SER A 39 -13.51 1.33 8.67
C SER A 39 -13.36 2.82 8.34
N PHE A 40 -13.46 3.67 9.36
CA PHE A 40 -13.31 5.12 9.23
C PHE A 40 -12.16 5.61 10.09
N ALA A 41 -11.11 6.16 9.44
CA ALA A 41 -9.91 6.65 10.12
C ALA A 41 -10.08 8.06 10.73
N GLY A 42 -11.16 8.76 10.41
CA GLY A 42 -11.40 10.12 10.88
C GLY A 42 -10.91 11.22 9.91
N GLY A 43 -11.08 12.46 10.32
CA GLY A 43 -10.64 13.64 9.57
C GLY A 43 -11.32 13.77 8.20
N ILE A 44 -10.53 13.98 7.15
CA ILE A 44 -11.01 14.16 5.79
C ILE A 44 -11.24 12.84 5.04
N SER A 45 -10.83 11.68 5.61
CA SER A 45 -11.00 10.37 4.98
C SER A 45 -12.45 9.97 4.82
N GLY A 46 -12.70 8.97 3.97
CA GLY A 46 -13.96 8.24 3.87
C GLY A 46 -13.92 6.91 4.60
N TYR A 47 -14.93 6.08 4.41
CA TYR A 47 -14.86 4.67 4.74
C TYR A 47 -13.83 3.98 3.85
N SER A 48 -13.10 3.03 4.42
CA SER A 48 -12.08 2.24 3.74
C SER A 48 -12.31 0.75 3.96
N PHE A 49 -11.82 -0.10 3.06
CA PHE A 49 -11.89 -1.56 3.14
C PHE A 49 -10.65 -2.19 2.52
N GLY A 50 -10.52 -3.51 2.64
CA GLY A 50 -9.38 -4.26 2.09
C GLY A 50 -8.12 -4.13 2.95
N ARG A 51 -7.08 -4.87 2.58
CA ARG A 51 -5.75 -4.78 3.22
C ARG A 51 -5.08 -3.44 2.95
N SER A 52 -5.28 -2.91 1.74
CA SER A 52 -4.72 -1.63 1.31
C SER A 52 -5.52 -0.42 1.78
N GLN A 53 -6.59 -0.63 2.56
CA GLN A 53 -7.47 0.42 3.09
C GLN A 53 -7.94 1.39 2.00
N PHE A 54 -8.57 0.84 0.96
CA PHE A 54 -9.11 1.62 -0.15
C PHE A 54 -10.17 2.63 0.30
N ASP A 55 -9.82 3.90 0.31
CA ASP A 55 -10.71 5.00 0.69
C ASP A 55 -11.79 5.22 -0.38
N ILE A 56 -13.04 5.00 -0.02
CA ILE A 56 -14.19 5.11 -0.93
C ILE A 56 -14.42 6.54 -1.40
N LYS A 57 -14.13 7.52 -0.53
CA LYS A 57 -14.35 8.93 -0.83
C LYS A 57 -13.38 9.47 -1.86
N HIS A 58 -12.09 9.12 -1.72
CA HIS A 58 -11.01 9.68 -2.53
C HIS A 58 -10.55 8.77 -3.67
N ASN A 59 -11.00 7.50 -3.68
CA ASN A 59 -10.62 6.54 -4.72
C ASN A 59 -11.83 6.11 -5.55
N PRO A 60 -12.05 6.70 -6.76
CA PRO A 60 -13.14 6.30 -7.65
C PRO A 60 -13.10 4.81 -8.04
N SER A 61 -11.90 4.23 -8.22
CA SER A 61 -11.75 2.82 -8.59
C SER A 61 -12.28 1.87 -7.51
N SER A 62 -12.21 2.27 -6.22
CA SER A 62 -12.77 1.47 -5.13
C SER A 62 -14.31 1.46 -5.17
N ARG A 63 -14.96 2.56 -5.54
CA ARG A 63 -16.43 2.61 -5.76
C ARG A 63 -16.84 1.74 -6.93
N ASP A 64 -16.12 1.86 -8.04
CA ASP A 64 -16.33 1.03 -9.23
C ASP A 64 -16.22 -0.46 -8.92
N PHE A 65 -15.22 -0.85 -8.11
CA PHE A 65 -15.04 -2.22 -7.66
C PHE A 65 -16.26 -2.69 -6.84
N LEU A 66 -16.69 -1.91 -5.86
CA LEU A 66 -17.85 -2.24 -5.02
C LEU A 66 -19.12 -2.43 -5.87
N ILE A 67 -19.35 -1.56 -6.84
CA ILE A 67 -20.53 -1.64 -7.73
C ILE A 67 -20.40 -2.86 -8.67
N LYS A 68 -19.29 -2.96 -9.39
CA LYS A 68 -19.15 -3.91 -10.50
C LYS A 68 -18.84 -5.35 -10.04
N LYS A 69 -18.17 -5.51 -8.89
CA LYS A 69 -17.71 -6.81 -8.38
C LYS A 69 -18.45 -7.28 -7.13
N CYS A 70 -18.84 -6.34 -6.25
CA CYS A 70 -19.53 -6.66 -5.01
C CYS A 70 -21.04 -6.35 -5.06
N GLY A 71 -21.55 -5.92 -6.21
CA GLY A 71 -22.99 -5.70 -6.41
C GLY A 71 -23.60 -4.58 -5.54
N PHE A 72 -22.79 -3.61 -5.10
CA PHE A 72 -23.30 -2.45 -4.37
C PHE A 72 -24.08 -1.55 -5.33
N THR A 73 -25.21 -1.05 -4.86
CA THR A 73 -26.01 -0.04 -5.58
C THR A 73 -25.44 1.35 -5.37
N GLN A 74 -25.80 2.30 -6.25
CA GLN A 74 -25.37 3.68 -6.08
C GLN A 74 -25.85 4.26 -4.73
N ASN A 75 -27.07 3.97 -4.29
CA ASN A 75 -27.58 4.42 -3.00
C ASN A 75 -26.74 3.90 -1.81
N GLU A 76 -26.28 2.65 -1.86
CA GLU A 76 -25.37 2.09 -0.82
C GLU A 76 -24.02 2.80 -0.83
N ILE A 77 -23.48 3.14 -2.01
CA ILE A 77 -22.25 3.95 -2.13
C ILE A 77 -22.48 5.36 -1.57
N ASP A 78 -23.60 5.98 -1.85
CA ASP A 78 -23.93 7.32 -1.35
C ASP A 78 -24.01 7.35 0.19
N ARG A 79 -24.56 6.31 0.81
CA ARG A 79 -24.54 6.15 2.29
C ARG A 79 -23.11 6.11 2.83
N LEU A 80 -22.20 5.39 2.16
CA LEU A 80 -20.78 5.35 2.55
C LEU A 80 -20.09 6.71 2.37
N LEU A 81 -20.43 7.45 1.30
CA LEU A 81 -19.85 8.76 1.01
C LEU A 81 -20.27 9.84 2.03
N VAL A 82 -21.52 9.78 2.53
CA VAL A 82 -21.99 10.71 3.57
C VAL A 82 -21.64 10.26 4.99
N LEU A 83 -20.88 9.17 5.13
CA LEU A 83 -20.46 8.60 6.40
C LEU A 83 -21.66 8.21 7.29
N ASP A 84 -22.66 7.56 6.71
CA ASP A 84 -23.79 6.99 7.45
C ASP A 84 -23.27 6.12 8.59
N LYS A 85 -23.77 6.34 9.80
CA LYS A 85 -23.29 5.64 11.02
C LYS A 85 -23.84 4.22 11.13
N ASP A 86 -25.02 3.98 10.55
CA ASP A 86 -25.61 2.64 10.51
C ASP A 86 -25.35 1.99 9.15
N ILE A 87 -24.24 1.26 9.09
CA ILE A 87 -23.80 0.52 7.91
C ILE A 87 -23.62 -0.99 8.20
N SER A 88 -24.34 -1.50 9.20
CA SER A 88 -24.28 -2.92 9.58
C SER A 88 -24.63 -3.85 8.39
N ASP A 89 -25.69 -3.51 7.67
CA ASP A 89 -26.13 -4.19 6.46
C ASP A 89 -25.07 -4.16 5.33
N LEU A 90 -24.39 -3.04 5.16
CA LEU A 90 -23.31 -2.89 4.17
C LEU A 90 -22.08 -3.70 4.55
N ASN A 91 -21.75 -3.79 5.83
CA ASN A 91 -20.68 -4.66 6.33
C ASN A 91 -21.00 -6.14 6.13
N GLU A 92 -22.24 -6.57 6.41
CA GLU A 92 -22.69 -7.94 6.15
C GLU A 92 -22.65 -8.27 4.65
N LYS A 93 -22.99 -7.31 3.80
CA LYS A 93 -22.88 -7.46 2.35
C LYS A 93 -21.43 -7.59 1.92
N LEU A 94 -20.53 -6.69 2.37
CA LEU A 94 -19.12 -6.71 2.02
C LEU A 94 -18.43 -8.01 2.45
N ALA A 95 -18.82 -8.58 3.60
CA ALA A 95 -18.25 -9.81 4.14
C ALA A 95 -18.39 -11.01 3.20
N LYS A 96 -19.35 -11.00 2.27
CA LYS A 96 -19.58 -12.06 1.29
C LYS A 96 -18.57 -12.06 0.14
N TYR A 97 -17.78 -10.97 -0.01
CA TYR A 97 -16.89 -10.72 -1.16
C TYR A 97 -15.40 -10.79 -0.78
N ARG A 98 -15.06 -11.60 0.23
CA ARG A 98 -13.66 -11.73 0.69
C ARG A 98 -12.70 -12.08 -0.45
N LYS A 99 -13.09 -13.00 -1.32
CA LYS A 99 -12.25 -13.45 -2.43
C LYS A 99 -12.00 -12.31 -3.44
N GLU A 100 -13.05 -11.60 -3.81
CA GLU A 100 -12.98 -10.48 -4.74
C GLU A 100 -12.11 -9.34 -4.18
N ILE A 101 -12.20 -9.08 -2.86
CA ILE A 101 -11.37 -8.10 -2.17
C ILE A 101 -9.91 -8.54 -2.16
N ASP A 102 -9.61 -9.81 -1.89
CA ASP A 102 -8.26 -10.36 -1.93
C ASP A 102 -7.64 -10.25 -3.33
N GLU A 103 -8.43 -10.48 -4.39
CA GLU A 103 -8.01 -10.30 -5.77
C GLU A 103 -7.79 -8.81 -6.12
N TYR A 104 -8.58 -7.91 -5.55
CA TYR A 104 -8.43 -6.46 -5.74
C TYR A 104 -7.17 -5.94 -5.04
N ASP A 105 -6.93 -6.35 -3.80
CA ASP A 105 -5.69 -6.06 -3.06
C ASP A 105 -4.45 -6.57 -3.79
N MET A 106 -4.49 -7.83 -4.29
CA MET A 106 -3.37 -8.41 -5.05
C MET A 106 -3.07 -7.63 -6.32
N ARG A 107 -4.09 -7.24 -7.07
CA ARG A 107 -3.91 -6.43 -8.28
C ARG A 107 -3.30 -5.06 -7.95
N HIS A 108 -3.76 -4.41 -6.89
CA HIS A 108 -3.19 -3.14 -6.45
C HIS A 108 -1.70 -3.27 -6.10
N VAL A 109 -1.32 -4.32 -5.37
CA VAL A 109 0.10 -4.60 -5.07
C VAL A 109 0.90 -4.87 -6.34
N GLN A 110 0.34 -5.61 -7.30
CA GLN A 110 0.99 -5.84 -8.60
C GLN A 110 1.20 -4.53 -9.37
N GLU A 111 0.18 -3.67 -9.43
CA GLU A 111 0.27 -2.35 -10.07
C GLU A 111 1.34 -1.47 -9.43
N MET A 112 1.44 -1.45 -8.09
CA MET A 112 2.50 -0.74 -7.37
C MET A 112 3.89 -1.31 -7.69
N THR A 113 4.02 -2.62 -7.69
CA THR A 113 5.26 -3.34 -8.03
C THR A 113 5.70 -3.02 -9.46
N ASP A 114 4.79 -3.09 -10.42
CA ASP A 114 5.05 -2.77 -11.82
C ASP A 114 5.46 -1.31 -11.99
N HIS A 115 4.78 -0.40 -11.30
CA HIS A 115 5.11 1.02 -11.32
C HIS A 115 6.53 1.27 -10.81
N VAL A 116 6.88 0.76 -9.61
CA VAL A 116 8.22 0.94 -9.03
C VAL A 116 9.29 0.30 -9.90
N SER A 117 9.01 -0.88 -10.46
CA SER A 117 9.93 -1.57 -11.39
C SER A 117 10.16 -0.80 -12.69
N SER A 118 9.20 0.01 -13.12
CA SER A 118 9.29 0.81 -14.35
C SER A 118 10.16 2.06 -14.22
N LEU A 119 10.52 2.45 -13.01
CA LEU A 119 11.29 3.67 -12.76
C LEU A 119 12.76 3.48 -13.15
N ASP A 120 13.28 4.40 -13.95
CA ASP A 120 14.67 4.42 -14.41
C ASP A 120 15.63 5.04 -13.39
N GLY A 121 16.91 4.68 -13.46
CA GLY A 121 17.98 5.29 -12.68
C GLY A 121 17.99 4.93 -11.19
N ILE A 122 17.28 3.89 -10.79
CA ILE A 122 17.40 3.30 -9.46
C ILE A 122 18.62 2.36 -9.49
N PRO A 123 19.57 2.44 -8.53
CA PRO A 123 20.66 1.49 -8.41
C PRO A 123 20.15 0.04 -8.27
N ASP A 124 21.04 -0.94 -8.52
CA ASP A 124 20.74 -2.33 -8.19
C ASP A 124 20.48 -2.47 -6.69
N ILE A 125 19.39 -3.14 -6.30
CA ILE A 125 18.90 -3.24 -4.93
C ILE A 125 18.49 -4.66 -4.58
N SER A 126 18.43 -4.97 -3.28
CA SER A 126 17.86 -6.22 -2.80
C SER A 126 16.33 -6.23 -2.94
N LEU A 127 15.74 -7.44 -2.94
CA LEU A 127 14.27 -7.58 -2.95
C LEU A 127 13.64 -6.90 -1.72
N LYS A 128 14.29 -6.98 -0.56
CA LYS A 128 13.83 -6.31 0.65
C LYS A 128 13.80 -4.78 0.49
N THR A 129 14.88 -4.19 -0.02
CA THR A 129 14.92 -2.75 -0.33
C THR A 129 13.83 -2.35 -1.32
N PHE A 130 13.55 -3.21 -2.30
CA PHE A 130 12.44 -2.98 -3.23
C PHE A 130 11.08 -2.93 -2.53
N VAL A 131 10.82 -3.80 -1.55
CA VAL A 131 9.57 -3.74 -0.75
C VAL A 131 9.43 -2.41 -0.01
N HIS A 132 10.52 -1.86 0.51
CA HIS A 132 10.51 -0.51 1.10
C HIS A 132 10.17 0.59 0.08
N LEU A 133 10.57 0.44 -1.19
CA LEU A 133 10.16 1.37 -2.26
C LEU A 133 8.67 1.23 -2.59
N VAL A 134 8.13 0.00 -2.60
CA VAL A 134 6.69 -0.25 -2.79
C VAL A 134 5.89 0.34 -1.62
N ASP A 135 6.33 0.15 -0.36
CA ASP A 135 5.72 0.80 0.81
C ASP A 135 5.79 2.34 0.73
N TYR A 136 6.91 2.89 0.24
CA TYR A 136 7.01 4.32 -0.01
C TYR A 136 6.00 4.77 -1.07
N HIS A 137 5.87 4.02 -2.17
CA HIS A 137 4.90 4.32 -3.22
C HIS A 137 3.46 4.31 -2.70
N ASN A 138 3.12 3.32 -1.88
CA ASN A 138 1.81 3.20 -1.24
C ASN A 138 1.47 4.42 -0.37
N GLN A 139 2.46 4.98 0.37
CA GLN A 139 2.25 6.13 1.26
C GLN A 139 2.31 7.49 0.56
N PHE A 140 3.22 7.66 -0.39
CA PHE A 140 3.64 8.98 -0.89
C PHE A 140 3.61 9.11 -2.41
N SER A 141 3.13 8.08 -3.12
CA SER A 141 3.08 8.09 -4.59
C SER A 141 4.46 8.37 -5.22
N LEU A 142 5.36 7.38 -5.19
CA LEU A 142 6.68 7.47 -5.81
C LEU A 142 6.54 7.75 -7.31
N SER A 143 6.56 9.02 -7.67
CA SER A 143 6.37 9.48 -9.05
C SER A 143 7.70 9.62 -9.79
N LYS A 144 7.68 9.34 -11.10
CA LYS A 144 8.83 9.55 -11.98
C LYS A 144 9.26 11.03 -11.91
N ASN A 145 10.56 11.24 -11.66
CA ASN A 145 11.19 12.57 -11.47
C ASN A 145 10.63 13.39 -10.29
N GLY A 146 9.85 12.79 -9.41
CA GLY A 146 9.48 13.39 -8.13
C GLY A 146 10.69 13.53 -7.19
N LYS A 147 10.53 14.25 -6.08
CA LYS A 147 11.62 14.56 -5.13
C LYS A 147 12.41 13.30 -4.70
N PHE A 148 11.71 12.23 -4.32
CA PHE A 148 12.36 11.00 -3.87
C PHE A 148 13.04 10.27 -5.02
N HIS A 149 12.39 10.14 -6.20
CA HIS A 149 13.00 9.50 -7.37
C HIS A 149 14.26 10.25 -7.83
N THR A 150 14.22 11.57 -7.88
CA THR A 150 15.41 12.39 -8.20
C THR A 150 16.53 12.19 -7.19
N TRP A 151 16.19 12.08 -5.89
CA TRP A 151 17.17 11.81 -4.86
C TRP A 151 17.81 10.42 -5.02
N ILE A 152 17.01 9.39 -5.35
CA ILE A 152 17.53 8.02 -5.61
C ILE A 152 18.50 8.03 -6.81
N LYS A 153 18.12 8.67 -7.92
CA LYS A 153 18.93 8.70 -9.17
C LYS A 153 20.33 9.27 -8.98
N ASN A 154 20.54 10.09 -7.97
CA ASN A 154 21.85 10.67 -7.65
C ASN A 154 22.71 9.79 -6.72
N ARG A 155 22.27 8.57 -6.40
CA ARG A 155 22.97 7.66 -5.50
C ARG A 155 23.66 6.52 -6.26
N LYS A 156 24.81 6.08 -5.73
CA LYS A 156 25.51 4.89 -6.26
C LYS A 156 24.96 3.57 -5.73
N SER A 157 24.29 3.62 -4.57
CA SER A 157 23.64 2.48 -3.90
C SER A 157 22.42 2.97 -3.17
N LEU A 158 21.47 2.08 -2.89
CA LEU A 158 20.27 2.35 -2.13
C LEU A 158 19.99 1.18 -1.18
N THR A 159 19.83 1.48 0.10
CA THR A 159 19.50 0.51 1.15
C THR A 159 18.13 0.82 1.77
N ALA A 160 17.60 -0.11 2.56
CA ALA A 160 16.38 0.11 3.34
C ALA A 160 16.53 1.27 4.34
N GLU A 161 17.72 1.39 4.95
CA GLU A 161 18.08 2.47 5.88
C GLU A 161 18.08 3.84 5.19
N ASP A 162 18.60 3.93 3.97
CA ASP A 162 18.58 5.16 3.19
C ASP A 162 17.13 5.64 2.94
N ILE A 163 16.21 4.72 2.66
CA ILE A 163 14.79 5.01 2.48
C ILE A 163 14.17 5.49 3.80
N LEU A 164 14.50 4.83 4.92
CA LEU A 164 14.07 5.25 6.25
C LEU A 164 14.52 6.69 6.55
N GLU A 165 15.79 7.00 6.37
CA GLU A 165 16.37 8.32 6.61
C GLU A 165 15.70 9.39 5.74
N PHE A 166 15.47 9.08 4.46
CA PHE A 166 14.72 9.99 3.59
C PHE A 166 13.29 10.23 4.11
N LYS A 167 12.57 9.16 4.49
CA LYS A 167 11.20 9.29 5.03
C LYS A 167 11.18 10.16 6.28
N LEU A 168 12.09 9.93 7.23
CA LEU A 168 12.15 10.66 8.50
C LEU A 168 12.45 12.15 8.32
N HIS A 169 13.39 12.49 7.44
CA HIS A 169 13.91 13.85 7.36
C HIS A 169 13.35 14.67 6.20
N GLN A 170 12.90 14.03 5.12
CA GLN A 170 12.49 14.71 3.89
C GLN A 170 10.98 14.72 3.65
N THR A 171 10.20 13.97 4.44
CA THR A 171 8.73 13.99 4.35
C THR A 171 8.11 14.74 5.52
N LYS A 172 6.93 15.34 5.30
CA LYS A 172 6.15 15.96 6.38
C LYS A 172 5.76 14.90 7.42
N TRP A 173 5.25 13.75 6.97
CA TRP A 173 4.86 12.64 7.83
C TRP A 173 6.01 12.14 8.71
N GLY A 174 7.22 12.02 8.16
CA GLY A 174 8.39 11.58 8.92
C GLY A 174 8.74 12.51 10.08
N ARG A 175 8.59 13.82 9.87
CA ARG A 175 8.83 14.81 10.94
C ARG A 175 7.73 14.84 11.99
N GLU A 176 6.47 14.66 11.60
CA GLU A 176 5.30 14.72 12.48
C GLU A 176 5.01 13.38 13.17
N GLN A 177 5.31 12.26 12.51
CA GLN A 177 4.98 10.90 12.97
C GLN A 177 6.19 9.93 12.85
N PRO A 178 7.37 10.27 13.41
CA PRO A 178 8.59 9.47 13.22
C PRO A 178 8.46 8.04 13.76
N GLN A 179 7.64 7.84 14.80
CA GLN A 179 7.41 6.51 15.37
C GLN A 179 6.63 5.61 14.41
N ASP A 180 5.65 6.16 13.68
CA ASP A 180 4.92 5.39 12.68
C ASP A 180 5.81 5.02 11.49
N VAL A 181 6.65 5.94 11.01
CA VAL A 181 7.62 5.64 9.96
C VAL A 181 8.57 4.52 10.37
N LYS A 182 9.09 4.54 11.61
CA LYS A 182 9.95 3.48 12.15
C LYS A 182 9.20 2.15 12.31
N ARG A 183 7.97 2.18 12.79
CA ARG A 183 7.11 1.00 12.92
C ARG A 183 6.91 0.31 11.56
N ARG A 184 6.56 1.07 10.53
CA ARG A 184 6.37 0.55 9.16
C ARG A 184 7.65 -0.07 8.62
N TRP A 185 8.78 0.58 8.81
CA TRP A 185 10.09 0.06 8.42
C TRP A 185 10.40 -1.26 9.13
N LEU A 186 10.24 -1.30 10.47
CA LEU A 186 10.47 -2.49 11.28
C LEU A 186 9.54 -3.66 10.89
N ASN A 187 8.31 -3.41 10.49
CA ASN A 187 7.40 -4.45 10.03
C ASN A 187 7.94 -5.14 8.78
N ILE A 188 8.52 -4.40 7.85
CA ILE A 188 9.16 -4.99 6.66
C ILE A 188 10.39 -5.78 7.07
N GLU A 189 11.31 -5.19 7.85
CA GLU A 189 12.55 -5.83 8.27
C GLU A 189 12.33 -7.16 9.00
N LYS A 190 11.34 -7.23 9.89
CA LYS A 190 11.05 -8.42 10.70
C LYS A 190 10.30 -9.51 9.94
N ASN A 191 9.50 -9.15 8.94
CA ASN A 191 8.63 -10.11 8.25
C ASN A 191 9.11 -10.46 6.85
N TRP A 192 10.12 -9.76 6.33
CA TRP A 192 10.79 -10.17 5.12
C TRP A 192 11.55 -11.48 5.37
N LYS A 193 11.23 -12.50 4.57
CA LYS A 193 11.99 -13.77 4.52
C LYS A 193 12.47 -13.91 3.10
N GLU A 194 13.78 -14.01 2.92
CA GLU A 194 14.33 -14.38 1.61
C GLU A 194 13.80 -15.76 1.22
N VAL A 195 13.24 -15.85 0.04
CA VAL A 195 12.76 -17.10 -0.58
C VAL A 195 13.91 -17.73 -1.35
#